data_95ae04e0a320a571c858ea05c112806a
#
_entry.id   95ae04e0a320a571c858ea05c112806a
#
_cell.length_a   1.000
_cell.length_b   1.000
_cell.length_c   1.000
_cell.angle_alpha   90.00
_cell.angle_beta   90.00
_cell.angle_gamma   90.00
#
_symmetry.space_group_name_H-M   'P 1'
#
loop_
_entity.id
_entity.type
_entity.pdbx_description
1 polymer ?
#
loop_
_entity_poly.entity_id
_entity_poly.type
_entity_poly.pdbx_seq_one_letter_code
_entity_poly.pdbx_strand_id
1 'polypeptide(L)'
;MSSPIRNIAIIGATGQMGSEISKTLLQSGFNVTAIQRSDSTKTVPSGVKSIKLDLNDVSALTTAFQGQDAVISAAPDPIVLENQKPWIDAAVAAGVKRIVPSEYSTNVDSPLAEGLPIVVDKVRARRYLIEKITENGNNSSWMSVNNGPFFELVLGFGGLGPNFRSKTAKYHNGGDNLIGTTKISDVAETIAKVLRGEGGLYKEAENKSLYIHSAAVSEKQLTKMAEKVTGQKFEVQNFDVEEVYQNAKAKFAEGDRSVWIDFYYQMMYGKGYGGSEGFQEMSWNDKVGLKTMSDKEIEDGLRKAAQQAGMI
;
A
#
# COMPACT_ATOMS: atom_id res chain seq x y z
N MET A 1 -15.40 -13.13 24.61
CA MET A 1 -14.47 -13.35 23.50
C MET A 1 -15.18 -12.89 22.24
N SER A 2 -14.62 -11.95 21.50
CA SER A 2 -15.16 -11.54 20.20
C SER A 2 -15.12 -12.75 19.26
N SER A 3 -16.18 -12.96 18.46
CA SER A 3 -16.20 -14.01 17.44
C SER A 3 -14.99 -13.84 16.51
N PRO A 4 -14.34 -14.91 16.07
CA PRO A 4 -13.25 -14.81 15.13
C PRO A 4 -13.73 -14.17 13.83
N ILE A 5 -12.85 -13.43 13.16
CA ILE A 5 -13.10 -12.92 11.81
C ILE A 5 -13.21 -14.13 10.87
N ARG A 6 -14.24 -14.15 10.03
CA ARG A 6 -14.47 -15.20 9.02
C ARG A 6 -14.87 -14.66 7.67
N ASN A 7 -15.74 -13.66 7.63
CA ASN A 7 -16.33 -13.11 6.42
C ASN A 7 -15.68 -11.75 6.13
N ILE A 8 -15.09 -11.60 4.95
CA ILE A 8 -14.36 -10.40 4.59
C ILE A 8 -14.84 -9.90 3.22
N ALA A 9 -15.29 -8.64 3.19
CA ALA A 9 -15.57 -7.94 1.95
C ALA A 9 -14.34 -7.17 1.47
N ILE A 10 -14.07 -7.18 0.16
CA ILE A 10 -12.95 -6.47 -0.44
C ILE A 10 -13.46 -5.58 -1.58
N ILE A 11 -13.17 -4.28 -1.49
CA ILE A 11 -13.32 -3.34 -2.60
C ILE A 11 -11.99 -3.31 -3.36
N GLY A 12 -12.06 -3.39 -4.71
CA GLY A 12 -10.85 -3.41 -5.53
C GLY A 12 -10.18 -4.79 -5.69
N ALA A 13 -10.89 -5.89 -5.39
CA ALA A 13 -10.42 -7.28 -5.43
C ALA A 13 -9.80 -7.74 -6.76
N THR A 14 -10.03 -7.01 -7.86
CA THR A 14 -9.51 -7.32 -9.21
C THR A 14 -8.24 -6.56 -9.58
N GLY A 15 -7.80 -5.65 -8.71
CA GLY A 15 -6.52 -4.97 -8.86
C GLY A 15 -5.35 -5.87 -8.42
N GLN A 16 -4.12 -5.46 -8.68
CA GLN A 16 -2.92 -6.22 -8.32
C GLN A 16 -2.87 -6.53 -6.82
N MET A 17 -3.01 -5.50 -5.98
CA MET A 17 -3.04 -5.65 -4.51
C MET A 17 -4.26 -6.44 -4.05
N GLY A 18 -5.47 -6.04 -4.48
CA GLY A 18 -6.70 -6.69 -4.03
C GLY A 18 -6.82 -8.15 -4.45
N SER A 19 -6.28 -8.52 -5.61
CA SER A 19 -6.23 -9.91 -6.07
C SER A 19 -5.31 -10.76 -5.17
N GLU A 20 -4.16 -10.22 -4.78
CA GLU A 20 -3.24 -10.93 -3.90
C GLU A 20 -3.81 -11.05 -2.48
N ILE A 21 -4.37 -9.96 -1.93
CA ILE A 21 -5.08 -10.01 -0.64
C ILE A 21 -6.19 -11.06 -0.69
N SER A 22 -7.02 -11.08 -1.75
CA SER A 22 -8.12 -12.02 -1.88
C SER A 22 -7.65 -13.48 -1.87
N LYS A 23 -6.60 -13.80 -2.62
CA LYS A 23 -6.01 -15.15 -2.68
C LYS A 23 -5.44 -15.57 -1.33
N THR A 24 -4.66 -14.70 -0.70
CA THR A 24 -4.04 -14.97 0.61
C THR A 24 -5.10 -15.19 1.69
N LEU A 25 -6.16 -14.39 1.70
CA LEU A 25 -7.27 -14.57 2.64
C LEU A 25 -8.01 -15.89 2.42
N LEU A 26 -8.29 -16.29 1.17
CA LEU A 26 -8.90 -17.59 0.87
C LEU A 26 -8.02 -18.74 1.35
N GLN A 27 -6.71 -18.69 1.07
CA GLN A 27 -5.73 -19.69 1.52
C GLN A 27 -5.64 -19.75 3.05
N SER A 28 -5.92 -18.62 3.70
CA SER A 28 -5.97 -18.50 5.16
C SER A 28 -7.30 -18.95 5.78
N GLY A 29 -8.24 -19.45 4.98
CA GLY A 29 -9.51 -20.01 5.44
C GLY A 29 -10.63 -18.99 5.64
N PHE A 30 -10.49 -17.76 5.16
CA PHE A 30 -11.56 -16.76 5.20
C PHE A 30 -12.56 -16.93 4.05
N ASN A 31 -13.81 -16.56 4.27
CA ASN A 31 -14.78 -16.34 3.21
C ASN A 31 -14.59 -14.94 2.64
N VAL A 32 -14.31 -14.84 1.35
CA VAL A 32 -14.02 -13.56 0.69
C VAL A 32 -15.11 -13.19 -0.31
N THR A 33 -15.62 -11.97 -0.18
CA THR A 33 -16.61 -11.37 -1.07
C THR A 33 -16.05 -10.09 -1.70
N ALA A 34 -15.90 -10.08 -3.01
CA ALA A 34 -15.51 -8.89 -3.76
C ALA A 34 -16.72 -7.98 -3.99
N ILE A 35 -16.58 -6.72 -3.65
CA ILE A 35 -17.55 -5.67 -3.98
C ILE A 35 -17.02 -4.94 -5.23
N GLN A 36 -17.76 -5.05 -6.31
CA GLN A 36 -17.40 -4.49 -7.60
C GLN A 36 -18.42 -3.44 -8.06
N ARG A 37 -17.97 -2.50 -8.87
CA ARG A 37 -18.89 -1.58 -9.56
C ARG A 37 -19.87 -2.37 -10.43
N SER A 38 -21.08 -1.89 -10.55
CA SER A 38 -22.15 -2.50 -11.35
C SER A 38 -21.73 -2.76 -12.81
N ASP A 39 -20.92 -1.87 -13.39
CA ASP A 39 -20.41 -1.93 -14.76
C ASP A 39 -19.11 -2.77 -14.91
N SER A 40 -18.58 -3.34 -13.84
CA SER A 40 -17.31 -4.08 -13.89
C SER A 40 -17.41 -5.34 -14.74
N THR A 41 -16.52 -5.47 -15.71
CA THR A 41 -16.34 -6.69 -16.53
C THR A 41 -15.19 -7.58 -16.04
N LYS A 42 -14.44 -7.13 -14.99
CA LYS A 42 -13.29 -7.87 -14.49
C LYS A 42 -13.72 -9.09 -13.69
N THR A 43 -13.04 -10.21 -13.93
CA THR A 43 -13.23 -11.46 -13.18
C THR A 43 -12.49 -11.40 -11.85
N VAL A 44 -13.15 -11.80 -10.76
CA VAL A 44 -12.54 -11.96 -9.45
C VAL A 44 -11.70 -13.24 -9.37
N PRO A 45 -10.73 -13.36 -8.46
CA PRO A 45 -10.00 -14.60 -8.25
C PRO A 45 -10.94 -15.79 -7.96
N SER A 46 -10.53 -16.98 -8.38
CA SER A 46 -11.29 -18.22 -8.14
C SER A 46 -11.55 -18.42 -6.65
N GLY A 47 -12.77 -18.81 -6.29
CA GLY A 47 -13.21 -18.97 -4.89
C GLY A 47 -13.72 -17.69 -4.22
N VAL A 48 -13.51 -16.52 -4.80
CA VAL A 48 -14.05 -15.25 -4.30
C VAL A 48 -15.50 -15.09 -4.79
N LYS A 49 -16.42 -14.81 -3.86
CA LYS A 49 -17.80 -14.41 -4.22
C LYS A 49 -17.77 -12.98 -4.78
N SER A 50 -18.70 -12.64 -5.67
CA SER A 50 -18.78 -11.30 -6.24
C SER A 50 -20.18 -10.72 -6.08
N ILE A 51 -20.22 -9.48 -5.60
CA ILE A 51 -21.43 -8.65 -5.57
C ILE A 51 -21.15 -7.40 -6.41
N LYS A 52 -22.02 -7.10 -7.36
CA LYS A 52 -21.94 -5.91 -8.21
C LYS A 52 -23.02 -4.92 -7.81
N LEU A 53 -22.62 -3.69 -7.54
CA LEU A 53 -23.53 -2.61 -7.11
C LEU A 53 -22.94 -1.24 -7.45
N ASP A 54 -23.72 -0.18 -7.29
CA ASP A 54 -23.21 1.18 -7.34
C ASP A 54 -22.44 1.47 -6.02
N LEU A 55 -21.15 1.78 -6.14
CA LEU A 55 -20.31 2.09 -4.98
C LEU A 55 -20.64 3.44 -4.30
N ASN A 56 -21.56 4.22 -4.88
CA ASN A 56 -22.09 5.43 -4.25
C ASN A 56 -23.41 5.18 -3.50
N ASP A 57 -24.03 4.02 -3.67
CA ASP A 57 -25.26 3.65 -2.97
C ASP A 57 -24.94 3.05 -1.57
N VAL A 58 -24.97 3.92 -0.56
CA VAL A 58 -24.71 3.55 0.84
C VAL A 58 -25.67 2.44 1.32
N SER A 59 -26.93 2.44 0.90
CA SER A 59 -27.92 1.43 1.31
C SER A 59 -27.57 0.05 0.74
N ALA A 60 -27.25 0.00 -0.56
CA ALA A 60 -26.82 -1.24 -1.21
C ALA A 60 -25.51 -1.77 -0.62
N LEU A 61 -24.54 -0.88 -0.37
CA LEU A 61 -23.30 -1.23 0.31
C LEU A 61 -23.53 -1.74 1.73
N THR A 62 -24.38 -1.08 2.51
CA THR A 62 -24.73 -1.52 3.88
C THR A 62 -25.30 -2.93 3.86
N THR A 63 -26.23 -3.19 2.92
CA THR A 63 -26.80 -4.54 2.74
C THR A 63 -25.72 -5.57 2.38
N ALA A 64 -24.80 -5.22 1.47
CA ALA A 64 -23.71 -6.10 1.06
C ALA A 64 -22.68 -6.36 2.19
N PHE A 65 -22.54 -5.44 3.13
CA PHE A 65 -21.66 -5.58 4.29
C PHE A 65 -22.31 -6.26 5.50
N GLN A 66 -23.63 -6.47 5.50
CA GLN A 66 -24.28 -7.23 6.57
C GLN A 66 -23.67 -8.63 6.70
N GLY A 67 -23.28 -9.02 7.93
CA GLY A 67 -22.62 -10.29 8.20
C GLY A 67 -21.17 -10.40 7.78
N GLN A 68 -20.56 -9.31 7.26
CA GLN A 68 -19.11 -9.23 7.07
C GLN A 68 -18.45 -8.84 8.39
N ASP A 69 -17.38 -9.54 8.74
CA ASP A 69 -16.60 -9.24 9.95
C ASP A 69 -15.55 -8.15 9.68
N ALA A 70 -15.02 -8.10 8.45
CA ALA A 70 -14.09 -7.06 8.04
C ALA A 70 -14.40 -6.54 6.63
N VAL A 71 -14.04 -5.27 6.39
CA VAL A 71 -14.05 -4.64 5.06
C VAL A 71 -12.64 -4.12 4.76
N ILE A 72 -12.11 -4.50 3.61
CA ILE A 72 -10.80 -4.09 3.12
C ILE A 72 -10.97 -3.28 1.83
N SER A 73 -10.42 -2.08 1.79
CA SER A 73 -10.29 -1.33 0.55
C SER A 73 -8.90 -1.53 -0.04
N ALA A 74 -8.85 -2.00 -1.28
CA ALA A 74 -7.68 -2.04 -2.15
C ALA A 74 -7.94 -1.20 -3.40
N ALA A 75 -8.60 -0.05 -3.21
CA ALA A 75 -8.88 0.90 -4.28
C ALA A 75 -7.57 1.44 -4.87
N PRO A 76 -7.49 1.64 -6.20
CA PRO A 76 -6.29 2.16 -6.84
C PRO A 76 -6.07 3.64 -6.53
N ASP A 77 -4.80 4.06 -6.56
CA ASP A 77 -4.47 5.48 -6.57
C ASP A 77 -4.87 6.14 -7.93
N PRO A 78 -5.18 7.44 -7.93
CA PRO A 78 -5.29 8.30 -6.75
C PRO A 78 -6.54 8.01 -5.94
N ILE A 79 -6.38 7.99 -4.61
CA ILE A 79 -7.54 7.95 -3.71
C ILE A 79 -8.22 9.33 -3.74
N VAL A 80 -9.53 9.32 -3.85
CA VAL A 80 -10.38 10.53 -3.77
C VAL A 80 -11.33 10.35 -2.59
N LEU A 81 -11.30 11.28 -1.64
CA LEU A 81 -12.06 11.21 -0.40
C LEU A 81 -13.56 10.94 -0.63
N GLU A 82 -14.17 11.65 -1.57
CA GLU A 82 -15.61 11.49 -1.84
C GLU A 82 -15.98 10.06 -2.28
N ASN A 83 -15.06 9.36 -2.93
CA ASN A 83 -15.27 7.96 -3.31
C ASN A 83 -15.06 6.99 -2.13
N GLN A 84 -14.46 7.46 -1.02
CA GLN A 84 -14.26 6.63 0.16
C GLN A 84 -15.43 6.70 1.14
N LYS A 85 -16.09 7.86 1.23
CA LYS A 85 -17.18 8.10 2.19
C LYS A 85 -18.31 7.07 2.12
N PRO A 86 -18.90 6.74 0.95
CA PRO A 86 -20.05 5.84 0.89
C PRO A 86 -19.79 4.46 1.50
N TRP A 87 -18.65 3.84 1.19
CA TRP A 87 -18.35 2.52 1.72
C TRP A 87 -17.90 2.55 3.18
N ILE A 88 -17.29 3.66 3.65
CA ILE A 88 -16.96 3.85 5.07
C ILE A 88 -18.25 3.94 5.88
N ASP A 89 -19.20 4.79 5.45
CA ASP A 89 -20.52 4.93 6.11
C ASP A 89 -21.24 3.59 6.16
N ALA A 90 -21.28 2.87 5.05
CA ALA A 90 -21.91 1.58 4.94
C ALA A 90 -21.27 0.51 5.85
N ALA A 91 -19.94 0.46 5.91
CA ALA A 91 -19.22 -0.50 6.75
C ALA A 91 -19.49 -0.26 8.25
N VAL A 92 -19.47 1.00 8.67
CA VAL A 92 -19.78 1.38 10.06
C VAL A 92 -21.24 1.10 10.37
N ALA A 93 -22.17 1.46 9.49
CA ALA A 93 -23.62 1.21 9.68
C ALA A 93 -23.96 -0.29 9.72
N ALA A 94 -23.24 -1.13 8.95
CA ALA A 94 -23.40 -2.59 8.97
C ALA A 94 -22.79 -3.28 10.21
N GLY A 95 -22.10 -2.55 11.08
CA GLY A 95 -21.46 -3.10 12.29
C GLY A 95 -20.21 -3.95 11.99
N VAL A 96 -19.50 -3.62 10.93
CA VAL A 96 -18.23 -4.29 10.57
C VAL A 96 -17.20 -4.10 11.68
N LYS A 97 -16.59 -5.18 12.17
CA LYS A 97 -15.67 -5.17 13.33
C LYS A 97 -14.31 -4.54 13.01
N ARG A 98 -13.77 -4.82 11.81
CA ARG A 98 -12.47 -4.28 11.37
C ARG A 98 -12.55 -3.69 9.96
N ILE A 99 -12.08 -2.46 9.83
CA ILE A 99 -12.05 -1.71 8.56
C ILE A 99 -10.60 -1.42 8.20
N VAL A 100 -10.20 -1.76 6.97
CA VAL A 100 -8.84 -1.56 6.45
C VAL A 100 -8.92 -0.61 5.26
N PRO A 101 -8.58 0.68 5.44
CA PRO A 101 -8.59 1.67 4.37
C PRO A 101 -7.45 1.42 3.36
N SER A 102 -7.62 1.93 2.13
CA SER A 102 -6.59 1.84 1.07
C SER A 102 -5.49 2.87 1.30
N GLU A 103 -4.60 2.61 2.25
CA GLU A 103 -3.45 3.48 2.49
C GLU A 103 -2.21 3.00 1.72
N TYR A 104 -1.73 1.81 1.97
CA TYR A 104 -0.62 1.13 1.27
C TYR A 104 0.44 2.11 0.73
N SER A 105 1.05 2.87 1.61
CA SER A 105 1.95 3.97 1.29
C SER A 105 3.19 3.94 2.19
N THR A 106 3.97 4.99 2.18
CA THR A 106 5.11 5.16 3.09
C THR A 106 4.59 5.59 4.47
N ASN A 107 4.98 6.74 4.99
CA ASN A 107 4.53 7.19 6.31
C ASN A 107 3.33 8.17 6.19
N VAL A 108 2.12 7.64 6.16
CA VAL A 108 0.88 8.44 6.12
C VAL A 108 0.61 9.17 7.46
N ASP A 109 1.27 8.74 8.55
CA ASP A 109 1.15 9.37 9.87
C ASP A 109 2.03 10.61 10.03
N SER A 110 2.93 10.88 9.08
CA SER A 110 3.73 12.11 9.08
C SER A 110 2.83 13.35 9.04
N PRO A 111 3.05 14.33 9.90
CA PRO A 111 2.32 15.62 9.82
C PRO A 111 2.49 16.33 8.47
N LEU A 112 3.58 16.06 7.76
CA LEU A 112 3.88 16.64 6.45
C LEU A 112 3.12 15.93 5.31
N ALA A 113 2.58 14.72 5.53
CA ALA A 113 1.88 13.95 4.52
C ALA A 113 0.67 14.70 3.93
N GLU A 114 -0.02 15.51 4.73
CA GLU A 114 -1.15 16.32 4.27
C GLU A 114 -0.80 17.36 3.21
N GLY A 115 0.47 17.76 3.13
CA GLY A 115 0.96 18.66 2.08
C GLY A 115 1.18 17.98 0.72
N LEU A 116 1.05 16.65 0.65
CA LEU A 116 1.33 15.87 -0.55
C LEU A 116 0.03 15.42 -1.25
N PRO A 117 -0.19 15.80 -2.52
CA PRO A 117 -1.40 15.45 -3.26
C PRO A 117 -1.60 13.93 -3.41
N ILE A 118 -0.53 13.14 -3.33
CA ILE A 118 -0.55 11.68 -3.44
C ILE A 118 -1.19 10.97 -2.24
N VAL A 119 -1.20 11.59 -1.05
CA VAL A 119 -1.67 10.96 0.19
C VAL A 119 -2.68 11.79 0.97
N VAL A 120 -2.89 13.07 0.63
CA VAL A 120 -3.81 13.95 1.37
C VAL A 120 -5.20 13.34 1.55
N ASP A 121 -5.75 12.74 0.52
CA ASP A 121 -7.09 12.13 0.59
C ASP A 121 -7.07 10.77 1.31
N LYS A 122 -5.93 10.07 1.39
CA LYS A 122 -5.76 8.91 2.27
C LYS A 122 -5.85 9.33 3.74
N VAL A 123 -5.14 10.39 4.12
CA VAL A 123 -5.19 10.99 5.47
C VAL A 123 -6.61 11.45 5.82
N ARG A 124 -7.27 12.17 4.91
CA ARG A 124 -8.64 12.66 5.09
C ARG A 124 -9.65 11.50 5.21
N ALA A 125 -9.51 10.47 4.37
CA ALA A 125 -10.38 9.29 4.43
C ALA A 125 -10.24 8.54 5.76
N ARG A 126 -9.01 8.39 6.30
CA ARG A 126 -8.79 7.81 7.61
C ARG A 126 -9.40 8.67 8.73
N ARG A 127 -9.25 9.98 8.69
CA ARG A 127 -9.91 10.87 9.66
C ARG A 127 -11.42 10.72 9.62
N TYR A 128 -12.00 10.71 8.44
CA TYR A 128 -13.42 10.47 8.26
C TYR A 128 -13.85 9.12 8.82
N LEU A 129 -13.09 8.05 8.56
CA LEU A 129 -13.34 6.73 9.13
C LEU A 129 -13.33 6.75 10.67
N ILE A 130 -12.34 7.39 11.28
CA ILE A 130 -12.21 7.51 12.75
C ILE A 130 -13.40 8.29 13.32
N GLU A 131 -13.79 9.38 12.68
CA GLU A 131 -15.00 10.17 13.06
C GLU A 131 -16.25 9.28 13.03
N LYS A 132 -16.50 8.56 11.95
CA LYS A 132 -17.67 7.68 11.81
C LYS A 132 -17.68 6.52 12.82
N ILE A 133 -16.53 5.92 13.11
CA ILE A 133 -16.41 4.90 14.16
C ILE A 133 -16.77 5.50 15.53
N THR A 134 -16.29 6.71 15.81
CA THR A 134 -16.55 7.40 17.08
C THR A 134 -18.03 7.76 17.23
N GLU A 135 -18.64 8.32 16.18
CA GLU A 135 -20.09 8.63 16.16
C GLU A 135 -20.95 7.38 16.38
N ASN A 136 -20.51 6.21 15.92
CA ASN A 136 -21.19 4.93 16.10
C ASN A 136 -20.82 4.21 17.43
N GLY A 137 -20.32 4.92 18.42
CA GLY A 137 -20.03 4.37 19.75
C GLY A 137 -18.82 3.43 19.81
N ASN A 138 -17.86 3.55 18.87
CA ASN A 138 -16.65 2.72 18.78
C ASN A 138 -16.93 1.20 18.65
N ASN A 139 -18.02 0.84 17.97
CA ASN A 139 -18.38 -0.56 17.72
C ASN A 139 -17.55 -1.21 16.60
N SER A 140 -16.84 -0.41 15.84
CA SER A 140 -15.88 -0.80 14.81
C SER A 140 -14.47 -0.39 15.20
N SER A 141 -13.47 -0.95 14.55
CA SER A 141 -12.07 -0.52 14.65
C SER A 141 -11.42 -0.51 13.27
N TRP A 142 -10.30 0.17 13.16
CA TRP A 142 -9.55 0.21 11.91
C TRP A 142 -8.12 -0.31 12.10
N MET A 143 -7.47 -0.63 11.01
CA MET A 143 -6.01 -0.76 10.89
C MET A 143 -5.60 -0.36 9.49
N SER A 144 -4.41 0.17 9.32
CA SER A 144 -3.82 0.41 8.00
C SER A 144 -2.46 -0.24 7.87
N VAL A 145 -2.00 -0.43 6.63
CA VAL A 145 -0.68 -0.97 6.33
C VAL A 145 0.11 0.07 5.56
N ASN A 146 1.21 0.51 6.16
CA ASN A 146 2.22 1.36 5.57
C ASN A 146 3.41 0.49 5.20
N ASN A 147 3.65 0.32 3.91
CA ASN A 147 4.55 -0.69 3.37
C ASN A 147 5.72 -0.12 2.57
N GLY A 148 5.86 1.22 2.55
CA GLY A 148 6.76 1.85 1.60
C GLY A 148 6.34 1.57 0.15
N PRO A 149 7.23 1.78 -0.83
CA PRO A 149 6.98 1.40 -2.21
C PRO A 149 6.87 -0.13 -2.36
N PHE A 150 6.04 -0.59 -3.31
CA PHE A 150 5.97 -2.01 -3.65
C PHE A 150 7.21 -2.43 -4.44
N PHE A 151 7.97 -3.39 -3.92
CA PHE A 151 9.26 -3.82 -4.46
C PHE A 151 9.19 -4.14 -5.96
N GLU A 152 8.26 -4.99 -6.37
CA GLU A 152 8.13 -5.42 -7.76
C GLU A 152 7.75 -4.27 -8.70
N LEU A 153 6.91 -3.35 -8.22
CA LEU A 153 6.46 -2.22 -9.04
C LEU A 153 7.59 -1.21 -9.26
N VAL A 154 8.28 -0.81 -8.18
CA VAL A 154 9.33 0.22 -8.30
C VAL A 154 10.52 -0.25 -9.10
N LEU A 155 10.86 -1.54 -9.08
CA LEU A 155 11.88 -2.10 -9.96
C LEU A 155 11.46 -2.04 -11.43
N GLY A 156 10.18 -2.21 -11.74
CA GLY A 156 9.67 -2.22 -13.11
C GLY A 156 9.82 -0.88 -13.86
N PHE A 157 9.79 0.25 -13.14
CA PHE A 157 9.91 1.58 -13.73
C PHE A 157 11.15 2.39 -13.26
N GLY A 158 12.01 1.80 -12.43
CA GLY A 158 13.21 2.47 -11.91
C GLY A 158 12.93 3.48 -10.78
N GLY A 159 11.94 3.19 -9.93
CA GLY A 159 11.53 4.07 -8.84
C GLY A 159 12.42 4.03 -7.59
N LEU A 160 13.37 3.08 -7.53
CA LEU A 160 14.39 2.95 -6.46
C LEU A 160 15.78 2.75 -7.06
N GLY A 161 16.28 3.75 -7.80
CA GLY A 161 17.62 3.76 -8.38
C GLY A 161 17.65 3.23 -9.82
N PRO A 162 17.96 1.93 -10.08
CA PRO A 162 18.22 1.46 -11.43
C PRO A 162 16.96 1.36 -12.29
N ASN A 163 17.03 1.92 -13.50
CA ASN A 163 16.05 1.76 -14.57
C ASN A 163 16.66 0.91 -15.69
N PHE A 164 16.17 -0.30 -15.83
CA PHE A 164 16.73 -1.28 -16.77
C PHE A 164 16.49 -0.92 -18.25
N ARG A 165 15.44 -0.15 -18.56
CA ARG A 165 15.12 0.25 -19.94
C ARG A 165 16.02 1.36 -20.44
N SER A 166 16.22 2.41 -19.62
CA SER A 166 17.06 3.55 -19.97
C SER A 166 18.52 3.35 -19.64
N LYS A 167 18.90 2.32 -18.88
CA LYS A 167 20.24 2.09 -18.31
C LYS A 167 20.74 3.27 -17.47
N THR A 168 19.83 3.95 -16.79
CA THR A 168 20.13 5.05 -15.87
C THR A 168 19.82 4.65 -14.44
N ALA A 169 20.44 5.31 -13.47
CA ALA A 169 20.10 5.18 -12.06
C ALA A 169 19.89 6.56 -11.45
N LYS A 170 18.72 6.77 -10.84
CA LYS A 170 18.44 7.99 -10.11
C LYS A 170 18.92 7.86 -8.67
N TYR A 171 19.63 8.88 -8.20
CA TYR A 171 20.06 9.00 -6.81
C TYR A 171 19.48 10.28 -6.21
N HIS A 172 18.57 10.11 -5.25
CA HIS A 172 17.99 11.22 -4.51
C HIS A 172 18.80 11.49 -3.25
N ASN A 173 19.23 12.77 -3.08
CA ASN A 173 20.08 13.19 -1.97
C ASN A 173 21.31 12.29 -1.81
N GLY A 174 21.95 11.92 -2.95
CA GLY A 174 23.13 11.08 -2.97
C GLY A 174 22.89 9.57 -3.00
N GLY A 175 21.64 9.08 -2.85
CA GLY A 175 21.26 7.68 -3.05
C GLY A 175 21.65 6.71 -1.92
N ASP A 176 22.05 7.20 -0.74
CA ASP A 176 22.45 6.37 0.40
C ASP A 176 21.30 6.08 1.38
N ASN A 177 20.20 6.84 1.31
CA ASN A 177 19.06 6.68 2.23
C ASN A 177 18.41 5.31 2.07
N LEU A 178 18.23 4.61 3.20
CA LEU A 178 17.53 3.32 3.23
C LEU A 178 16.03 3.54 3.16
N ILE A 179 15.39 2.92 2.20
CA ILE A 179 13.93 2.93 2.02
C ILE A 179 13.39 1.53 2.33
N GLY A 180 12.41 1.45 3.23
CA GLY A 180 11.62 0.25 3.42
C GLY A 180 10.75 0.01 2.18
N THR A 181 10.91 -1.16 1.54
CA THR A 181 10.10 -1.58 0.38
C THR A 181 9.52 -2.96 0.62
N THR A 182 8.32 -3.22 0.11
CA THR A 182 7.56 -4.42 0.50
C THR A 182 7.02 -5.16 -0.72
N LYS A 183 7.12 -6.50 -0.70
CA LYS A 183 6.41 -7.35 -1.67
C LYS A 183 4.90 -7.28 -1.42
N ILE A 184 4.14 -7.31 -2.49
CA ILE A 184 2.67 -7.29 -2.40
C ILE A 184 2.16 -8.49 -1.58
N SER A 185 2.80 -9.65 -1.72
CA SER A 185 2.48 -10.85 -0.95
C SER A 185 2.63 -10.65 0.56
N ASP A 186 3.67 -9.93 0.99
CA ASP A 186 3.94 -9.72 2.42
C ASP A 186 2.93 -8.76 3.06
N VAL A 187 2.39 -7.81 2.28
CA VAL A 187 1.25 -6.98 2.71
C VAL A 187 0.00 -7.85 2.91
N ALA A 188 -0.30 -8.72 1.95
CA ALA A 188 -1.45 -9.61 2.02
C ALA A 188 -1.35 -10.59 3.21
N GLU A 189 -0.17 -11.18 3.42
CA GLU A 189 0.13 -12.06 4.56
C GLU A 189 -0.03 -11.34 5.89
N THR A 190 0.48 -10.11 6.00
CA THR A 190 0.34 -9.28 7.20
C THR A 190 -1.14 -9.07 7.55
N ILE A 191 -1.95 -8.67 6.57
CA ILE A 191 -3.38 -8.49 6.76
C ILE A 191 -4.05 -9.79 7.22
N ALA A 192 -3.73 -10.92 6.57
CA ALA A 192 -4.30 -12.22 6.93
C ALA A 192 -3.93 -12.64 8.35
N LYS A 193 -2.67 -12.51 8.76
CA LYS A 193 -2.20 -12.85 10.12
C LYS A 193 -2.89 -12.01 11.19
N VAL A 194 -3.00 -10.71 10.98
CA VAL A 194 -3.69 -9.81 11.92
C VAL A 194 -5.16 -10.18 12.04
N LEU A 195 -5.85 -10.43 10.93
CA LEU A 195 -7.28 -10.78 10.96
C LEU A 195 -7.54 -12.17 11.56
N ARG A 196 -6.59 -13.13 11.45
CA ARG A 196 -6.65 -14.40 12.18
C ARG A 196 -6.48 -14.23 13.69
N GLY A 197 -5.88 -13.12 14.12
CA GLY A 197 -5.64 -12.84 15.54
C GLY A 197 -4.51 -13.66 16.15
N GLU A 198 -3.57 -14.14 15.33
CA GLU A 198 -2.38 -14.88 15.78
C GLU A 198 -1.64 -14.08 16.85
N GLY A 199 -1.25 -14.74 17.96
CA GLY A 199 -0.49 -14.09 19.01
C GLY A 199 -1.12 -12.83 19.62
N GLY A 200 -2.44 -12.60 19.46
CA GLY A 200 -3.13 -11.40 19.93
C GLY A 200 -3.07 -10.21 18.96
N LEU A 201 -2.51 -10.38 17.76
CA LEU A 201 -2.31 -9.32 16.76
C LEU A 201 -3.60 -8.58 16.41
N TYR A 202 -4.76 -9.27 16.39
CA TYR A 202 -6.04 -8.62 16.09
C TYR A 202 -6.34 -7.45 17.06
N LYS A 203 -6.13 -7.68 18.37
CA LYS A 203 -6.35 -6.64 19.38
C LYS A 203 -5.23 -5.62 19.38
N GLU A 204 -4.00 -6.05 19.18
CA GLU A 204 -2.84 -5.15 19.19
C GLU A 204 -2.87 -4.16 18.02
N ALA A 205 -3.36 -4.57 16.84
CA ALA A 205 -3.48 -3.74 15.64
C ALA A 205 -4.73 -2.82 15.64
N GLU A 206 -5.51 -2.84 16.69
CA GLU A 206 -6.74 -2.04 16.78
C GLU A 206 -6.41 -0.54 16.79
N ASN A 207 -6.98 0.17 15.80
CA ASN A 207 -6.83 1.61 15.59
C ASN A 207 -5.37 2.05 15.42
N LYS A 208 -4.59 1.26 14.66
CA LYS A 208 -3.17 1.52 14.41
C LYS A 208 -2.80 1.43 12.94
N SER A 209 -1.77 2.21 12.61
CA SER A 209 -0.97 2.05 11.39
C SER A 209 0.11 1.00 11.62
N LEU A 210 0.20 0.01 10.75
CA LEU A 210 1.20 -1.05 10.78
C LEU A 210 2.26 -0.75 9.73
N TYR A 211 3.51 -0.61 10.15
CA TYR A 211 4.64 -0.37 9.26
C TYR A 211 5.35 -1.68 8.99
N ILE A 212 5.50 -2.07 7.74
CA ILE A 212 6.19 -3.31 7.35
C ILE A 212 7.14 -3.07 6.19
N HIS A 213 8.16 -3.89 6.07
CA HIS A 213 9.05 -3.88 4.91
C HIS A 213 9.64 -5.28 4.65
N SER A 214 9.68 -5.67 3.38
CA SER A 214 10.38 -6.89 2.94
C SER A 214 11.88 -6.67 2.79
N ALA A 215 12.29 -5.44 2.49
CA ALA A 215 13.70 -5.05 2.44
C ALA A 215 13.85 -3.57 2.83
N ALA A 216 14.98 -3.22 3.42
CA ALA A 216 15.44 -1.86 3.57
C ALA A 216 16.68 -1.67 2.68
N VAL A 217 16.55 -0.89 1.62
CA VAL A 217 17.58 -0.78 0.58
C VAL A 217 17.77 0.66 0.14
N SER A 218 18.99 1.00 -0.27
CA SER A 218 19.29 2.29 -0.87
C SER A 218 19.38 2.19 -2.40
N GLU A 219 19.19 3.33 -3.08
CA GLU A 219 19.31 3.41 -4.54
C GLU A 219 20.70 2.95 -5.01
N LYS A 220 21.76 3.32 -4.27
CA LYS A 220 23.12 2.86 -4.55
C LYS A 220 23.29 1.36 -4.39
N GLN A 221 22.74 0.78 -3.32
CA GLN A 221 22.80 -0.67 -3.12
C GLN A 221 22.10 -1.42 -4.25
N LEU A 222 20.85 -1.02 -4.58
CA LEU A 222 20.11 -1.65 -5.67
C LEU A 222 20.82 -1.48 -7.03
N THR A 223 21.42 -0.32 -7.29
CA THR A 223 22.18 -0.08 -8.54
C THR A 223 23.38 -1.01 -8.63
N LYS A 224 24.19 -1.15 -7.55
CA LYS A 224 25.32 -2.07 -7.51
C LYS A 224 24.90 -3.52 -7.71
N MET A 225 23.80 -3.94 -7.09
CA MET A 225 23.26 -5.29 -7.27
C MET A 225 22.75 -5.50 -8.70
N ALA A 226 22.08 -4.50 -9.29
CA ALA A 226 21.63 -4.54 -10.68
C ALA A 226 22.80 -4.65 -11.66
N GLU A 227 23.89 -3.89 -11.46
CA GLU A 227 25.12 -4.00 -12.25
C GLU A 227 25.73 -5.40 -12.16
N LYS A 228 25.78 -5.98 -10.95
CA LYS A 228 26.26 -7.36 -10.73
C LYS A 228 25.39 -8.39 -11.49
N VAL A 229 24.07 -8.25 -11.40
CA VAL A 229 23.12 -9.18 -12.02
C VAL A 229 23.13 -9.11 -13.54
N THR A 230 23.30 -7.91 -14.11
CA THR A 230 23.19 -7.68 -15.56
C THR A 230 24.53 -7.65 -16.27
N GLY A 231 25.63 -7.44 -15.56
CA GLY A 231 26.95 -7.17 -16.15
C GLY A 231 27.02 -5.81 -16.88
N GLN A 232 26.04 -4.95 -16.71
CA GLN A 232 25.92 -3.65 -17.37
C GLN A 232 26.11 -2.53 -16.35
N LYS A 233 26.67 -1.39 -16.80
CA LYS A 233 26.76 -0.18 -15.98
C LYS A 233 25.53 0.70 -16.19
N PHE A 234 25.14 1.42 -15.14
CA PHE A 234 24.07 2.41 -15.17
C PHE A 234 24.65 3.81 -15.09
N GLU A 235 24.14 4.72 -15.93
CA GLU A 235 24.48 6.14 -15.87
C GLU A 235 23.76 6.76 -14.65
N VAL A 236 24.54 7.28 -13.70
CA VAL A 236 24.01 7.84 -12.46
C VAL A 236 23.58 9.29 -12.68
N GLN A 237 22.36 9.59 -12.27
CA GLN A 237 21.75 10.92 -12.27
C GLN A 237 21.43 11.31 -10.83
N ASN A 238 21.98 12.43 -10.34
CA ASN A 238 21.77 12.91 -8.98
C ASN A 238 20.68 13.98 -8.94
N PHE A 239 19.80 13.89 -7.93
CA PHE A 239 18.69 14.80 -7.73
C PHE A 239 18.67 15.30 -6.30
N ASP A 240 18.47 16.61 -6.12
CA ASP A 240 18.04 17.19 -4.85
C ASP A 240 16.53 17.00 -4.72
N VAL A 241 16.11 16.33 -3.67
CA VAL A 241 14.68 15.99 -3.47
C VAL A 241 13.82 17.23 -3.25
N GLU A 242 14.36 18.23 -2.55
CA GLU A 242 13.60 19.45 -2.32
C GLU A 242 13.42 20.25 -3.60
N GLU A 243 14.46 20.33 -4.45
CA GLU A 243 14.35 20.98 -5.76
C GLU A 243 13.33 20.25 -6.65
N VAL A 244 13.40 18.91 -6.71
CA VAL A 244 12.41 18.07 -7.44
C VAL A 244 11.00 18.36 -6.94
N TYR A 245 10.81 18.42 -5.63
CA TYR A 245 9.50 18.69 -5.02
C TYR A 245 8.96 20.08 -5.35
N GLN A 246 9.79 21.13 -5.27
CA GLN A 246 9.34 22.50 -5.59
C GLN A 246 8.96 22.61 -7.07
N ASN A 247 9.73 22.00 -7.97
CA ASN A 247 9.40 21.92 -9.39
C ASN A 247 8.10 21.15 -9.64
N ALA A 248 7.90 20.02 -8.94
CA ALA A 248 6.68 19.25 -9.02
C ALA A 248 5.44 20.05 -8.56
N LYS A 249 5.55 20.81 -7.47
CA LYS A 249 4.48 21.69 -6.98
C LYS A 249 4.09 22.73 -8.02
N ALA A 250 5.05 23.41 -8.63
CA ALA A 250 4.80 24.42 -9.65
C ALA A 250 4.04 23.81 -10.85
N LYS A 251 4.54 22.73 -11.42
CA LYS A 251 3.91 22.03 -12.54
C LYS A 251 2.53 21.47 -12.19
N PHE A 252 2.39 20.90 -10.99
CA PHE A 252 1.11 20.38 -10.53
C PHE A 252 0.03 21.47 -10.40
N ALA A 253 0.42 22.67 -9.96
CA ALA A 253 -0.48 23.85 -9.90
C ALA A 253 -0.94 24.29 -11.30
N GLU A 254 -0.12 24.08 -12.33
CA GLU A 254 -0.45 24.32 -13.74
C GLU A 254 -1.29 23.19 -14.36
N GLY A 255 -1.58 22.13 -13.61
CA GLY A 255 -2.40 21.00 -14.06
C GLY A 255 -1.60 19.80 -14.59
N ASP A 256 -0.26 19.84 -14.59
CA ASP A 256 0.57 18.72 -15.00
C ASP A 256 0.52 17.62 -13.95
N ARG A 257 -0.01 16.46 -14.33
CA ARG A 257 -0.11 15.27 -13.48
C ARG A 257 1.04 14.27 -13.70
N SER A 258 1.92 14.52 -14.66
CA SER A 258 3.10 13.66 -14.91
C SER A 258 4.11 13.66 -13.77
N VAL A 259 4.08 14.71 -12.93
CA VAL A 259 4.93 14.91 -11.75
C VAL A 259 4.49 14.11 -10.51
N TRP A 260 3.47 13.26 -10.64
CA TRP A 260 2.88 12.50 -9.52
C TRP A 260 3.93 11.70 -8.73
N ILE A 261 4.88 11.08 -9.43
CA ILE A 261 5.95 10.29 -8.82
C ILE A 261 6.91 11.15 -7.97
N ASP A 262 7.10 12.41 -8.31
CA ASP A 262 8.03 13.30 -7.62
C ASP A 262 7.57 13.61 -6.19
N PHE A 263 6.26 13.60 -5.94
CA PHE A 263 5.72 13.70 -4.60
C PHE A 263 6.00 12.43 -3.76
N TYR A 264 6.07 11.24 -4.40
CA TYR A 264 6.51 10.04 -3.71
C TYR A 264 7.98 10.11 -3.33
N TYR A 265 8.84 10.67 -4.18
CA TYR A 265 10.24 10.91 -3.83
C TYR A 265 10.38 11.85 -2.63
N GLN A 266 9.57 12.90 -2.56
CA GLN A 266 9.54 13.77 -1.37
C GLN A 266 9.11 13.00 -0.13
N MET A 267 8.08 12.18 -0.22
CA MET A 267 7.62 11.37 0.90
C MET A 267 8.64 10.32 1.35
N MET A 268 9.41 9.75 0.42
CA MET A 268 10.43 8.73 0.71
C MET A 268 11.73 9.34 1.25
N TYR A 269 12.21 10.42 0.63
CA TYR A 269 13.55 10.95 0.86
C TYR A 269 13.59 12.34 1.49
N GLY A 270 12.46 13.04 1.55
CA GLY A 270 12.36 14.38 2.14
C GLY A 270 12.52 14.34 3.65
N LYS A 271 13.23 15.32 4.20
CA LYS A 271 13.48 15.43 5.65
C LYS A 271 12.16 15.61 6.42
N GLY A 272 11.99 14.83 7.48
CA GLY A 272 10.83 14.91 8.36
C GLY A 272 9.57 14.20 7.86
N TYR A 273 9.58 13.62 6.66
CA TYR A 273 8.46 12.82 6.16
C TYR A 273 8.44 11.40 6.75
N GLY A 274 9.57 10.91 7.27
CA GLY A 274 9.67 9.59 7.91
C GLY A 274 9.56 8.41 6.95
N GLY A 275 9.84 8.62 5.66
CA GLY A 275 9.82 7.56 4.65
C GLY A 275 11.11 6.74 4.64
N SER A 276 12.24 7.36 4.95
CA SER A 276 13.53 6.72 5.20
C SER A 276 13.90 6.77 6.68
N GLU A 277 13.83 7.96 7.26
CA GLU A 277 14.16 8.18 8.66
C GLU A 277 13.12 7.56 9.59
N GLY A 278 13.52 6.61 10.45
CA GLY A 278 12.66 5.99 11.46
C GLY A 278 11.62 5.01 10.94
N PHE A 279 11.49 4.78 9.62
CA PHE A 279 10.50 3.85 9.08
C PHE A 279 10.73 2.42 9.60
N GLN A 280 11.98 1.96 9.61
CA GLN A 280 12.34 0.63 10.10
C GLN A 280 12.12 0.48 11.62
N GLU A 281 12.29 1.57 12.38
CA GLU A 281 12.09 1.59 13.84
C GLU A 281 10.61 1.41 14.23
N MET A 282 9.69 1.86 13.37
CA MET A 282 8.25 1.67 13.55
C MET A 282 7.77 0.28 13.10
N SER A 283 8.67 -0.58 12.61
CA SER A 283 8.31 -1.83 11.94
C SER A 283 7.58 -2.81 12.86
N TRP A 284 6.57 -3.44 12.28
CA TRP A 284 5.84 -4.56 12.87
C TRP A 284 6.36 -5.91 12.40
N ASN A 285 7.46 -5.96 11.64
CA ASN A 285 8.00 -7.19 11.06
C ASN A 285 8.11 -8.32 12.07
N ASP A 286 8.73 -8.06 13.22
CA ASP A 286 8.92 -9.06 14.28
C ASP A 286 7.58 -9.56 14.83
N LYS A 287 6.62 -8.66 15.04
CA LYS A 287 5.29 -8.99 15.56
C LYS A 287 4.50 -9.87 14.60
N VAL A 288 4.54 -9.57 13.30
CA VAL A 288 3.86 -10.34 12.28
C VAL A 288 4.71 -11.51 11.74
N GLY A 289 5.92 -11.69 12.26
CA GLY A 289 6.84 -12.74 11.82
C GLY A 289 7.25 -12.59 10.35
N LEU A 290 7.37 -11.35 9.86
CA LEU A 290 7.82 -11.05 8.50
C LEU A 290 9.34 -11.00 8.48
N LYS A 291 9.96 -11.91 7.73
CA LYS A 291 11.41 -11.92 7.51
C LYS A 291 11.78 -11.02 6.35
N THR A 292 12.85 -10.25 6.52
CA THR A 292 13.40 -9.46 5.43
C THR A 292 14.05 -10.34 4.37
N MET A 293 14.02 -9.87 3.12
CA MET A 293 14.63 -10.53 1.97
C MET A 293 16.15 -10.62 2.16
N SER A 294 16.70 -11.75 1.77
CA SER A 294 18.14 -11.91 1.57
C SER A 294 18.62 -11.17 0.33
N ASP A 295 19.92 -10.88 0.25
CA ASP A 295 20.53 -10.30 -0.95
C ASP A 295 20.20 -11.11 -2.22
N LYS A 296 20.17 -12.44 -2.10
CA LYS A 296 19.80 -13.33 -3.22
C LYS A 296 18.38 -13.07 -3.71
N GLU A 297 17.41 -12.94 -2.81
CA GLU A 297 16.02 -12.67 -3.19
C GLU A 297 15.87 -11.29 -3.84
N ILE A 298 16.64 -10.29 -3.38
CA ILE A 298 16.70 -8.96 -4.00
C ILE A 298 17.31 -9.07 -5.40
N GLU A 299 18.43 -9.79 -5.56
CA GLU A 299 19.08 -10.04 -6.86
C GLU A 299 18.15 -10.78 -7.83
N ASP A 300 17.38 -11.75 -7.35
CA ASP A 300 16.39 -12.48 -8.16
C ASP A 300 15.26 -11.54 -8.65
N GLY A 301 14.80 -10.62 -7.81
CA GLY A 301 13.86 -9.57 -8.20
C GLY A 301 14.42 -8.62 -9.25
N LEU A 302 15.67 -8.17 -9.08
CA LEU A 302 16.37 -7.34 -10.05
C LEU A 302 16.59 -8.06 -11.39
N ARG A 303 16.94 -9.34 -11.36
CA ARG A 303 17.09 -10.19 -12.56
C ARG A 303 15.77 -10.28 -13.32
N LYS A 304 14.67 -10.53 -12.62
CA LYS A 304 13.34 -10.56 -13.23
C LYS A 304 12.96 -9.23 -13.87
N ALA A 305 13.25 -8.11 -13.21
CA ALA A 305 13.01 -6.78 -13.77
C ALA A 305 13.86 -6.51 -15.01
N ALA A 306 15.14 -6.91 -15.00
CA ALA A 306 16.04 -6.80 -16.15
C ALA A 306 15.56 -7.65 -17.35
N GLN A 307 15.09 -8.88 -17.11
CA GLN A 307 14.47 -9.74 -18.14
C GLN A 307 13.22 -9.11 -18.74
N GLN A 308 12.32 -8.59 -17.91
CA GLN A 308 11.11 -7.90 -18.37
C GLN A 308 11.39 -6.64 -19.18
N ALA A 309 12.51 -5.99 -18.91
CA ALA A 309 12.98 -4.84 -19.66
C ALA A 309 13.73 -5.22 -20.95
N GLY A 310 14.02 -6.52 -21.20
CA GLY A 310 14.79 -7.01 -22.34
C GLY A 310 16.28 -6.68 -22.25
N MET A 311 16.82 -6.52 -21.04
CA MET A 311 18.22 -6.17 -20.83
C MET A 311 19.13 -7.41 -20.75
N ILE A 312 18.59 -8.53 -20.29
CA ILE A 312 19.22 -9.85 -20.20
C ILE A 312 18.24 -10.94 -20.59
#